data_a1d78ccf50af68ecfca444379132bc47
#
_entry.id   a1d78ccf50af68ecfca444379132bc47
#
_cell.length_a   1.000
_cell.length_b   1.000
_cell.length_c   1.000
_cell.angle_alpha   90.00
_cell.angle_beta   90.00
_cell.angle_gamma   90.00
#
_symmetry.space_group_name_H-M   'P 1'
#
loop_
_entity.id
_entity.type
_entity.pdbx_description
1 polymer ?
#
loop_
_entity_poly.entity_id
_entity_poly.type
_entity_poly.pdbx_seq_one_letter_code
_entity_poly.pdbx_strand_id
1 'polypeptide(L)'
;MYEKLSAPRQQLVTPLTLTDEQYADAWLKVEYRHKKLLDDAPPFFTENNEHVRSKSEKIIADTLKAAGVPYRYEFPLLMDKNAEDPDFPDYDFCRLHPDFYCLNLRTRQEFAWEHLGMMDDPDYASRAAEKLQLYAENGFFPGKNLIITMETTKKQLSSKIMKEIITTYLK
;
A
#
# COMPACT_ATOMS: atom_id res chain seq x y z
N MET A 1 -3.03 18.24 23.52
CA MET A 1 -2.32 18.87 24.69
C MET A 1 -0.81 18.68 24.57
N TYR A 2 -0.31 17.51 24.19
CA TYR A 2 1.13 17.23 24.00
C TYR A 2 1.77 18.14 22.93
N GLU A 3 1.13 18.29 21.78
CA GLU A 3 1.60 19.14 20.65
C GLU A 3 1.74 20.63 20.99
N LYS A 4 1.09 21.07 22.09
CA LYS A 4 1.20 22.46 22.58
C LYS A 4 2.38 22.67 23.53
N LEU A 5 3.11 21.62 23.88
CA LEU A 5 4.30 21.71 24.72
C LEU A 5 5.48 22.22 23.89
N SER A 6 6.41 22.93 24.55
CA SER A 6 7.69 23.28 23.92
C SER A 6 8.53 22.03 23.65
N ALA A 7 9.38 22.04 22.63
CA ALA A 7 10.21 20.91 22.24
C ALA A 7 10.97 20.25 23.42
N PRO A 8 11.62 21.00 24.35
CA PRO A 8 12.25 20.39 25.52
C PRO A 8 11.26 19.67 26.47
N ARG A 9 10.02 20.16 26.57
CA ARG A 9 9.00 19.50 27.39
C ARG A 9 8.41 18.25 26.72
N GLN A 10 8.32 18.25 25.40
CA GLN A 10 7.88 17.06 24.64
C GLN A 10 8.84 15.88 24.84
N GLN A 11 10.14 16.15 25.00
CA GLN A 11 11.14 15.09 25.27
C GLN A 11 11.01 14.44 26.66
N LEU A 12 10.38 15.14 27.60
CA LEU A 12 10.20 14.68 28.99
C LEU A 12 8.86 13.98 29.25
N VAL A 13 7.96 14.01 28.28
CA VAL A 13 6.59 13.48 28.44
C VAL A 13 6.31 12.43 27.39
N THR A 14 6.01 11.20 27.83
CA THR A 14 5.47 10.17 26.94
C THR A 14 3.95 10.36 26.86
N PRO A 15 3.38 10.70 25.71
CA PRO A 15 1.95 10.84 25.56
C PRO A 15 1.23 9.50 25.78
N LEU A 16 0.08 9.52 26.42
CA LEU A 16 -0.78 8.34 26.59
C LEU A 16 -1.29 7.80 25.25
N THR A 17 -1.46 8.70 24.26
CA THR A 17 -1.77 8.36 22.87
C THR A 17 -0.72 8.99 21.96
N LEU A 18 -0.21 8.22 21.02
CA LEU A 18 0.76 8.70 20.03
C LEU A 18 0.16 9.85 19.21
N THR A 19 0.96 10.88 18.93
CA THR A 19 0.62 11.89 17.91
C THR A 19 0.56 11.22 16.53
N ASP A 20 0.01 11.91 15.54
CA ASP A 20 -0.07 11.37 14.17
C ASP A 20 1.31 11.05 13.60
N GLU A 21 2.29 11.91 13.83
CA GLU A 21 3.68 11.70 13.42
C GLU A 21 4.31 10.49 14.13
N GLN A 22 4.17 10.40 15.46
CA GLN A 22 4.70 9.27 16.22
C GLN A 22 4.06 7.94 15.81
N TYR A 23 2.77 7.95 15.51
CA TYR A 23 2.07 6.77 15.03
C TYR A 23 2.54 6.38 13.63
N ALA A 24 2.64 7.34 12.71
CA ALA A 24 3.16 7.12 11.36
C ALA A 24 4.59 6.55 11.40
N ASP A 25 5.45 7.14 12.22
CA ASP A 25 6.84 6.68 12.38
C ASP A 25 6.91 5.25 12.92
N ALA A 26 6.12 4.93 13.94
CA ALA A 26 6.06 3.58 14.49
C ALA A 26 5.51 2.59 13.46
N TRP A 27 4.47 3.00 12.73
CA TRP A 27 3.87 2.19 11.67
C TRP A 27 4.85 1.94 10.53
N LEU A 28 5.58 2.94 10.05
CA LEU A 28 6.56 2.81 8.96
C LEU A 28 7.80 1.98 9.34
N LYS A 29 8.17 1.90 10.62
CA LYS A 29 9.35 1.16 11.12
C LYS A 29 9.14 -0.35 11.19
N VAL A 30 7.96 -0.87 10.93
CA VAL A 30 7.73 -2.32 10.89
C VAL A 30 8.54 -2.92 9.75
N GLU A 31 9.49 -3.77 10.10
CA GLU A 31 10.30 -4.50 9.13
C GLU A 31 9.47 -5.63 8.51
N TYR A 32 9.60 -5.79 7.21
CA TYR A 32 8.98 -6.89 6.46
C TYR A 32 9.87 -7.32 5.31
N ARG A 33 9.67 -8.55 4.84
CA ARG A 33 10.40 -9.08 3.71
C ARG A 33 9.73 -8.63 2.42
N HIS A 34 10.49 -7.94 1.58
CA HIS A 34 10.06 -7.53 0.25
C HIS A 34 10.06 -8.70 -0.72
N LYS A 35 9.18 -8.68 -1.71
CA LYS A 35 9.27 -9.59 -2.85
C LYS A 35 10.57 -9.36 -3.60
N LYS A 36 11.14 -10.46 -4.11
CA LYS A 36 12.29 -10.35 -5.02
C LYS A 36 11.84 -9.66 -6.31
N LEU A 37 12.59 -8.64 -6.70
CA LEU A 37 12.52 -8.10 -8.05
C LEU A 37 13.22 -9.05 -9.00
N LEU A 38 12.71 -9.16 -10.23
CA LEU A 38 13.41 -9.88 -11.28
C LEU A 38 14.69 -9.14 -11.64
N ASP A 39 15.75 -9.87 -12.01
CA ASP A 39 17.06 -9.28 -12.33
C ASP A 39 17.00 -8.30 -13.52
N ASP A 40 15.98 -8.42 -14.38
CA ASP A 40 15.71 -7.57 -15.54
C ASP A 40 14.58 -6.55 -15.29
N ALA A 41 14.17 -6.35 -14.05
CA ALA A 41 13.11 -5.39 -13.72
C ALA A 41 13.48 -3.97 -14.19
N PRO A 42 12.55 -3.22 -14.79
CA PRO A 42 12.80 -1.85 -15.22
C PRO A 42 13.25 -0.96 -14.04
N PRO A 43 14.19 -0.01 -14.23
CA PRO A 43 14.75 0.78 -13.16
C PRO A 43 13.84 1.96 -12.77
N PHE A 44 12.63 1.67 -12.29
CA PHE A 44 11.72 2.70 -11.77
C PHE A 44 11.96 2.89 -10.28
N PHE A 45 12.46 4.06 -9.91
CA PHE A 45 12.67 4.45 -8.52
C PHE A 45 11.70 5.55 -8.12
N THR A 46 11.07 5.38 -6.96
CA THR A 46 10.20 6.40 -6.35
C THR A 46 11.03 7.54 -5.76
N GLU A 47 10.38 8.63 -5.35
CA GLU A 47 11.04 9.70 -4.59
C GLU A 47 11.55 9.26 -3.20
N ASN A 48 11.08 8.11 -2.69
CA ASN A 48 11.61 7.46 -1.49
C ASN A 48 12.77 6.50 -1.79
N ASN A 49 13.23 6.46 -3.07
CA ASN A 49 14.28 5.55 -3.55
C ASN A 49 13.88 4.05 -3.47
N GLU A 50 12.61 3.75 -3.52
CA GLU A 50 12.10 2.38 -3.60
C GLU A 50 12.11 1.92 -5.07
N HIS A 51 12.62 0.73 -5.33
CA HIS A 51 12.54 0.13 -6.67
C HIS A 51 11.18 -0.52 -6.85
N VAL A 52 10.40 -0.03 -7.80
CA VAL A 52 9.05 -0.50 -8.11
C VAL A 52 8.98 -1.16 -9.48
N ARG A 53 7.96 -1.98 -9.72
CA ARG A 53 7.85 -2.83 -10.92
C ARG A 53 7.36 -2.09 -12.15
N SER A 54 6.63 -0.97 -11.97
CA SER A 54 6.01 -0.26 -13.07
C SER A 54 6.10 1.26 -12.91
N LYS A 55 5.94 1.95 -14.05
CA LYS A 55 5.83 3.42 -14.07
C LYS A 55 4.59 3.91 -13.31
N SER A 56 3.48 3.18 -13.39
CA SER A 56 2.24 3.54 -12.71
C SER A 56 2.40 3.43 -11.19
N GLU A 57 3.05 2.38 -10.69
CA GLU A 57 3.39 2.26 -9.27
C GLU A 57 4.28 3.42 -8.79
N LYS A 58 5.31 3.80 -9.58
CA LYS A 58 6.11 4.99 -9.26
C LYS A 58 5.25 6.25 -9.11
N ILE A 59 4.34 6.48 -10.05
CA ILE A 59 3.46 7.67 -10.03
C ILE A 59 2.54 7.65 -8.81
N ILE A 60 1.99 6.48 -8.44
CA ILE A 60 1.15 6.32 -7.25
C ILE A 60 1.97 6.61 -5.99
N ALA A 61 3.14 5.99 -5.84
CA ALA A 61 4.03 6.19 -4.71
C ALA A 61 4.40 7.66 -4.50
N ASP A 62 4.85 8.33 -5.56
CA ASP A 62 5.24 9.74 -5.53
C ASP A 62 4.03 10.65 -5.21
N THR A 63 2.83 10.28 -5.67
CA THR A 63 1.59 11.01 -5.34
C THR A 63 1.20 10.82 -3.86
N LEU A 64 1.33 9.62 -3.32
CA LEU A 64 1.11 9.32 -1.90
C LEU A 64 2.08 10.12 -1.02
N LYS A 65 3.37 10.11 -1.37
CA LYS A 65 4.40 10.90 -0.67
C LYS A 65 4.09 12.39 -0.70
N ALA A 66 3.80 12.95 -1.88
CA ALA A 66 3.45 14.36 -2.03
C ALA A 66 2.19 14.75 -1.26
N ALA A 67 1.27 13.80 -1.06
CA ALA A 67 0.08 13.99 -0.25
C ALA A 67 0.34 13.80 1.27
N GLY A 68 1.53 13.37 1.69
CA GLY A 68 1.85 13.08 3.09
C GLY A 68 1.10 11.87 3.63
N VAL A 69 0.79 10.89 2.78
CA VAL A 69 0.15 9.63 3.18
C VAL A 69 1.24 8.58 3.43
N PRO A 70 1.35 8.05 4.66
CA PRO A 70 2.27 6.95 4.93
C PRO A 70 1.84 5.71 4.15
N TYR A 71 2.80 5.06 3.51
CA TYR A 71 2.56 3.81 2.80
C TYR A 71 3.74 2.85 2.93
N ARG A 72 3.48 1.56 2.70
CA ARG A 72 4.48 0.50 2.54
C ARG A 72 4.26 -0.15 1.19
N TYR A 73 5.33 -0.33 0.44
CA TYR A 73 5.29 -0.95 -0.87
C TYR A 73 5.38 -2.49 -0.74
N GLU A 74 4.48 -3.22 -1.40
CA GLU A 74 4.38 -4.69 -1.39
C GLU A 74 4.40 -5.31 0.02
N PHE A 75 3.73 -4.65 1.00
CA PHE A 75 3.63 -5.16 2.36
C PHE A 75 2.85 -6.49 2.39
N PRO A 76 3.41 -7.57 3.00
CA PRO A 76 2.76 -8.86 3.03
C PRO A 76 1.54 -8.85 3.97
N LEU A 77 0.37 -9.09 3.42
CA LEU A 77 -0.84 -9.38 4.18
C LEU A 77 -0.91 -10.88 4.41
N LEU A 78 -0.96 -11.30 5.67
CA LEU A 78 -1.14 -12.71 6.02
C LEU A 78 -2.60 -13.07 5.78
N MET A 79 -2.83 -14.03 4.90
CA MET A 79 -4.15 -14.56 4.59
C MET A 79 -4.25 -15.97 5.15
N ASP A 80 -5.40 -16.26 5.77
CA ASP A 80 -5.68 -17.60 6.30
C ASP A 80 -6.05 -18.51 5.11
N LYS A 81 -5.07 -19.23 4.53
CA LYS A 81 -5.33 -20.17 3.46
C LYS A 81 -4.28 -21.23 3.16
N ASN A 82 -4.82 -22.31 2.62
CA ASN A 82 -4.21 -23.50 2.02
C ASN A 82 -3.45 -23.27 0.70
N ALA A 83 -3.03 -22.05 0.38
CA ALA A 83 -2.29 -21.76 -0.84
C ALA A 83 -0.81 -21.59 -0.54
N GLU A 84 0.01 -22.39 -1.22
CA GLU A 84 1.47 -22.25 -1.20
C GLU A 84 1.87 -20.91 -1.84
N ASP A 85 2.57 -20.07 -1.09
CA ASP A 85 3.20 -18.87 -1.63
C ASP A 85 4.55 -19.27 -2.23
N PRO A 86 4.75 -19.14 -3.57
CA PRO A 86 6.00 -19.52 -4.22
C PRO A 86 7.24 -18.79 -3.68
N ASP A 87 7.07 -17.58 -3.15
CA ASP A 87 8.14 -16.80 -2.54
C ASP A 87 8.46 -17.25 -1.10
N PHE A 88 7.56 -18.05 -0.48
CA PHE A 88 7.65 -18.49 0.91
C PHE A 88 7.08 -19.90 1.12
N PRO A 89 7.69 -20.94 0.51
CA PRO A 89 7.14 -22.30 0.47
C PRO A 89 7.00 -22.99 1.84
N ASP A 90 7.64 -22.47 2.88
CA ASP A 90 7.66 -23.07 4.21
C ASP A 90 6.59 -22.51 5.17
N TYR A 91 5.64 -21.71 4.67
CA TYR A 91 4.60 -21.10 5.51
C TYR A 91 3.21 -21.58 5.10
N ASP A 92 2.42 -22.03 6.08
CA ASP A 92 1.01 -22.45 5.93
C ASP A 92 0.04 -21.30 5.58
N PHE A 93 0.55 -20.09 5.31
CA PHE A 93 -0.25 -18.90 5.03
C PHE A 93 0.05 -18.36 3.63
N CYS A 94 -0.99 -18.18 2.83
CA CYS A 94 -0.89 -17.39 1.60
C CYS A 94 -0.66 -15.92 1.96
N ARG A 95 0.28 -15.28 1.28
CA ARG A 95 0.57 -13.86 1.46
C ARG A 95 0.10 -13.09 0.23
N LEU A 96 -0.87 -12.22 0.40
CA LEU A 96 -1.17 -11.21 -0.61
C LEU A 96 -0.26 -10.00 -0.38
N HIS A 97 0.31 -9.51 -1.46
CA HIS A 97 1.09 -8.29 -1.46
C HIS A 97 0.31 -7.27 -2.30
N PRO A 98 -0.42 -6.35 -1.67
CA PRO A 98 -0.95 -5.20 -2.40
C PRO A 98 0.22 -4.35 -2.89
N ASP A 99 0.04 -3.63 -3.98
CA ASP A 99 1.09 -2.72 -4.47
C ASP A 99 1.44 -1.70 -3.40
N PHE A 100 0.44 -1.17 -2.68
CA PHE A 100 0.64 -0.28 -1.55
C PHE A 100 -0.26 -0.67 -0.37
N TYR A 101 0.30 -0.57 0.84
CA TYR A 101 -0.46 -0.62 2.07
C TYR A 101 -0.39 0.74 2.72
N CYS A 102 -1.53 1.45 2.78
CA CYS A 102 -1.61 2.87 3.11
C CYS A 102 -2.27 3.10 4.46
N LEU A 103 -1.83 4.13 5.18
CA LEU A 103 -2.39 4.54 6.46
C LEU A 103 -3.12 5.89 6.34
N ASN A 104 -4.41 5.91 6.69
CA ASN A 104 -5.11 7.17 6.96
C ASN A 104 -4.76 7.63 8.38
N LEU A 105 -3.98 8.70 8.50
CA LEU A 105 -3.49 9.18 9.80
C LEU A 105 -4.61 9.68 10.72
N ARG A 106 -5.66 10.27 10.16
CA ARG A 106 -6.77 10.83 10.94
C ARG A 106 -7.63 9.75 11.59
N THR A 107 -7.89 8.66 10.88
CA THR A 107 -8.79 7.58 11.35
C THR A 107 -8.03 6.38 11.89
N ARG A 108 -6.72 6.28 11.66
CA ARG A 108 -5.85 5.11 11.90
C ARG A 108 -6.26 3.89 11.08
N GLN A 109 -7.13 4.05 10.10
CA GLN A 109 -7.54 2.98 9.22
C GLN A 109 -6.46 2.70 8.18
N GLU A 110 -6.25 1.42 7.91
CA GLU A 110 -5.32 0.93 6.92
C GLU A 110 -6.06 0.46 5.67
N PHE A 111 -5.46 0.69 4.51
CA PHE A 111 -6.03 0.33 3.21
C PHE A 111 -4.99 -0.40 2.38
N ALA A 112 -5.36 -1.56 1.86
CA ALA A 112 -4.65 -2.17 0.74
C ALA A 112 -5.00 -1.40 -0.55
N TRP A 113 -4.00 -1.03 -1.35
CA TRP A 113 -4.22 -0.43 -2.68
C TRP A 113 -3.60 -1.33 -3.73
N GLU A 114 -4.44 -1.81 -4.63
CA GLU A 114 -4.07 -2.64 -5.77
C GLU A 114 -4.25 -1.85 -7.07
N HIS A 115 -3.23 -1.85 -7.92
CA HIS A 115 -3.26 -1.22 -9.22
C HIS A 115 -3.21 -2.26 -10.34
N LEU A 116 -4.28 -2.39 -11.10
CA LEU A 116 -4.44 -3.36 -12.17
C LEU A 116 -4.01 -2.74 -13.51
N GLY A 117 -2.76 -2.95 -13.89
CA GLY A 117 -2.09 -2.20 -14.97
C GLY A 117 -2.38 -2.66 -16.40
N MET A 118 -2.94 -3.85 -16.63
CA MET A 118 -3.08 -4.45 -17.98
C MET A 118 -4.46 -5.10 -18.15
N MET A 119 -5.54 -4.35 -17.83
CA MET A 119 -6.90 -4.90 -17.84
C MET A 119 -7.46 -5.18 -19.24
N ASP A 120 -6.77 -4.79 -20.30
CA ASP A 120 -7.05 -5.16 -21.68
C ASP A 120 -6.35 -6.45 -22.14
N ASP A 121 -5.52 -7.06 -21.30
CA ASP A 121 -5.00 -8.41 -21.47
C ASP A 121 -5.93 -9.43 -20.77
N PRO A 122 -6.56 -10.39 -21.50
CA PRO A 122 -7.53 -11.31 -20.93
C PRO A 122 -6.95 -12.24 -19.84
N ASP A 123 -5.71 -12.70 -20.01
CA ASP A 123 -5.07 -13.59 -19.03
C ASP A 123 -4.70 -12.82 -17.76
N TYR A 124 -4.23 -11.59 -17.91
CA TYR A 124 -4.00 -10.70 -16.76
C TYR A 124 -5.30 -10.38 -16.02
N ALA A 125 -6.37 -10.04 -16.77
CA ALA A 125 -7.67 -9.71 -16.17
C ALA A 125 -8.26 -10.91 -15.41
N SER A 126 -8.09 -12.13 -15.91
CA SER A 126 -8.51 -13.35 -15.21
C SER A 126 -7.78 -13.51 -13.87
N ARG A 127 -6.46 -13.42 -13.87
CA ARG A 127 -5.65 -13.49 -12.64
C ARG A 127 -5.97 -12.35 -11.66
N ALA A 128 -6.22 -11.14 -12.18
CA ALA A 128 -6.64 -10.01 -11.36
C ALA A 128 -7.99 -10.28 -10.68
N ALA A 129 -8.95 -10.87 -11.39
CA ALA A 129 -10.24 -11.26 -10.80
C ALA A 129 -10.07 -12.30 -9.69
N GLU A 130 -9.25 -13.33 -9.89
CA GLU A 130 -8.93 -14.33 -8.85
C GLU A 130 -8.28 -13.69 -7.62
N LYS A 131 -7.32 -12.78 -7.83
CA LYS A 131 -6.68 -12.03 -6.74
C LYS A 131 -7.69 -11.18 -5.95
N LEU A 132 -8.61 -10.49 -6.64
CA LEU A 132 -9.66 -9.71 -6.00
C LEU A 132 -10.66 -10.58 -5.22
N GLN A 133 -10.97 -11.76 -5.72
CA GLN A 133 -11.77 -12.74 -4.99
C GLN A 133 -11.07 -13.17 -3.70
N LEU A 134 -9.78 -13.47 -3.77
CA LEU A 134 -8.97 -13.81 -2.60
C LEU A 134 -8.93 -12.67 -1.56
N TYR A 135 -8.86 -11.41 -1.99
CA TYR A 135 -9.02 -10.25 -1.09
C TYR A 135 -10.38 -10.29 -0.38
N ALA A 136 -11.46 -10.48 -1.13
CA ALA A 136 -12.81 -10.50 -0.56
C ALA A 136 -13.03 -11.64 0.44
N GLU A 137 -12.53 -12.85 0.14
CA GLU A 137 -12.57 -14.01 1.04
C GLU A 137 -11.83 -13.77 2.36
N ASN A 138 -10.85 -12.86 2.37
CA ASN A 138 -10.08 -12.48 3.56
C ASN A 138 -10.54 -11.13 4.17
N GLY A 139 -11.74 -10.66 3.82
CA GLY A 139 -12.36 -9.50 4.46
C GLY A 139 -11.90 -8.14 3.92
N PHE A 140 -11.17 -8.13 2.79
CA PHE A 140 -10.80 -6.90 2.08
C PHE A 140 -11.84 -6.60 1.01
N PHE A 141 -12.56 -5.51 1.17
CA PHE A 141 -13.63 -5.11 0.25
C PHE A 141 -13.37 -3.73 -0.34
N PRO A 142 -13.62 -3.56 -1.67
CA PRO A 142 -13.50 -2.25 -2.31
C PRO A 142 -14.34 -1.18 -1.59
N GLY A 143 -13.71 -0.04 -1.32
CA GLY A 143 -14.34 1.07 -0.62
C GLY A 143 -14.38 0.96 0.91
N LYS A 144 -14.08 -0.20 1.48
CA LYS A 144 -13.99 -0.39 2.94
C LYS A 144 -12.53 -0.33 3.43
N ASN A 145 -11.69 -1.18 2.92
CA ASN A 145 -10.27 -1.33 3.28
C ASN A 145 -9.40 -1.77 2.08
N LEU A 146 -10.00 -1.80 0.89
CA LEU A 146 -9.33 -2.09 -0.37
C LEU A 146 -9.60 -0.96 -1.37
N ILE A 147 -8.55 -0.38 -1.91
CA ILE A 147 -8.58 0.59 -3.01
C ILE A 147 -8.15 -0.16 -4.26
N ILE A 148 -8.94 -0.03 -5.32
CA ILE A 148 -8.63 -0.62 -6.62
C ILE A 148 -8.52 0.50 -7.64
N THR A 149 -7.41 0.53 -8.37
CA THR A 149 -7.25 1.35 -9.57
C THR A 149 -6.89 0.46 -10.74
N MET A 150 -7.26 0.88 -11.94
CA MET A 150 -6.97 0.09 -13.13
C MET A 150 -6.60 0.98 -14.31
N GLU A 151 -5.84 0.41 -15.21
CA GLU A 151 -5.53 1.01 -16.49
C GLU A 151 -5.48 -0.02 -17.62
N THR A 152 -5.49 0.49 -18.82
CA THR A 152 -5.34 -0.28 -20.07
C THR A 152 -4.31 0.41 -20.94
N THR A 153 -3.84 -0.24 -22.00
CA THR A 153 -2.95 0.38 -23.00
C THR A 153 -3.51 1.67 -23.58
N LYS A 154 -4.84 1.78 -23.66
CA LYS A 154 -5.54 2.96 -24.24
C LYS A 154 -5.92 4.01 -23.19
N LYS A 155 -6.05 3.63 -21.92
CA LYS A 155 -6.54 4.53 -20.86
C LYS A 155 -5.71 4.34 -19.62
N GLN A 156 -4.77 5.24 -19.42
CA GLN A 156 -3.88 5.27 -18.26
C GLN A 156 -4.55 5.86 -17.03
N LEU A 157 -4.01 5.55 -15.85
CA LEU A 157 -4.48 6.09 -14.58
C LEU A 157 -4.32 7.62 -14.54
N SER A 158 -5.42 8.31 -14.28
CA SER A 158 -5.47 9.77 -14.24
C SER A 158 -4.99 10.30 -12.88
N SER A 159 -4.13 11.33 -12.90
CA SER A 159 -3.70 12.04 -11.69
C SER A 159 -4.88 12.66 -10.92
N LYS A 160 -5.94 13.05 -11.62
CA LYS A 160 -7.18 13.55 -11.00
C LYS A 160 -7.85 12.46 -10.17
N ILE A 161 -7.99 11.26 -10.74
CA ILE A 161 -8.59 10.10 -10.04
C ILE A 161 -7.75 9.73 -8.81
N MET A 162 -6.42 9.69 -8.94
CA MET A 162 -5.54 9.41 -7.80
C MET A 162 -5.73 10.40 -6.64
N LYS A 163 -5.77 11.71 -6.95
CA LYS A 163 -6.01 12.74 -5.93
C LYS A 163 -7.37 12.59 -5.25
N GLU A 164 -8.40 12.23 -6.00
CA GLU A 164 -9.73 12.01 -5.48
C GLU A 164 -9.79 10.80 -4.54
N ILE A 165 -9.17 9.69 -4.93
CA ILE A 165 -9.02 8.50 -4.10
C ILE A 165 -8.28 8.82 -2.79
N ILE A 166 -7.15 9.51 -2.86
CA ILE A 166 -6.37 9.89 -1.69
C ILE A 166 -7.20 10.76 -0.75
N THR A 167 -7.93 11.74 -1.28
CA THR A 167 -8.78 12.62 -0.48
C THR A 167 -9.93 11.87 0.17
N THR A 168 -10.51 10.90 -0.53
CA THR A 168 -11.68 10.16 -0.06
C THR A 168 -11.34 9.13 1.01
N TYR A 169 -10.24 8.40 0.83
CA TYR A 169 -9.92 7.24 1.68
C TYR A 169 -8.76 7.49 2.65
N LEU A 170 -7.81 8.36 2.31
CA LEU A 170 -6.53 8.44 3.00
C LEU A 170 -6.29 9.80 3.72
N LYS A 171 -7.26 10.68 3.67
CA LYS A 171 -7.26 12.00 4.35
C LYS A 171 -8.53 12.23 5.24
#